data_7ecd51cdb280f1f66649b815203d9634
#
_entry.id   7ecd51cdb280f1f66649b815203d9634
#
_cell.length_a   1.000
_cell.length_b   1.000
_cell.length_c   1.000
_cell.angle_alpha   90.00
_cell.angle_beta   90.00
_cell.angle_gamma   90.00
#
_symmetry.space_group_name_H-M   'P 1'
#
loop_
_entity.id
_entity.type
_entity.pdbx_description
1 polymer ?
#
loop_
_entity_poly.entity_id
_entity_poly.type
_entity_poly.pdbx_seq_one_letter_code
_entity_poly.pdbx_strand_id
1 'polypeptide(L)'
;MRNKLLAIGYGLLAMGSMAMAQDNIIDEVIWIVGEEAILRSEVEEERLRAQYEGMPIAGDPYCVIPEQLAIQKLFLHQAELDSIEANELSVSSQVDMRMNYYISQIGSKEKMEEYFRKTSSEIREEMMTSVRNQMIIQQMQG
;
A
#
# COMPACT_ATOMS: atom_id res chain seq x y z
N MET A 1 25.66 50.59 55.94
CA MET A 1 24.51 51.30 55.43
C MET A 1 24.03 50.64 54.15
N ARG A 2 22.81 50.22 54.20
CA ARG A 2 21.84 49.89 53.14
C ARG A 2 22.28 48.78 52.15
N ASN A 3 21.93 47.56 52.55
CA ASN A 3 21.77 46.38 51.74
C ASN A 3 20.63 46.60 50.72
N LYS A 4 20.90 46.35 49.45
CA LYS A 4 19.85 46.07 48.48
C LYS A 4 20.03 44.65 47.93
N LEU A 5 19.19 43.80 48.45
CA LEU A 5 18.99 42.42 47.96
C LEU A 5 18.39 42.47 46.56
N LEU A 6 19.11 42.01 45.59
CA LEU A 6 18.60 41.71 44.25
C LEU A 6 18.06 40.28 44.26
N ALA A 7 16.75 40.16 44.23
CA ALA A 7 16.07 38.89 44.00
C ALA A 7 16.20 38.50 42.52
N ILE A 8 16.97 37.47 42.27
CA ILE A 8 17.07 36.84 40.94
C ILE A 8 15.88 35.86 40.80
N GLY A 9 14.88 36.32 40.04
CA GLY A 9 13.77 35.44 39.66
C GLY A 9 14.22 34.37 38.70
N TYR A 10 14.19 33.12 39.15
CA TYR A 10 14.33 31.93 38.28
C TYR A 10 13.03 31.75 37.51
N GLY A 11 13.03 32.21 36.25
CA GLY A 11 12.01 31.86 35.30
C GLY A 11 12.22 30.42 34.82
N LEU A 12 11.46 29.47 35.35
CA LEU A 12 11.37 28.09 34.79
C LEU A 12 10.71 28.17 33.41
N LEU A 13 11.52 28.08 32.36
CA LEU A 13 11.05 27.79 31.01
C LEU A 13 10.59 26.33 30.98
N ALA A 14 9.31 26.12 31.16
CA ALA A 14 8.68 24.82 30.85
C ALA A 14 8.72 24.65 29.33
N MET A 15 9.74 23.95 28.82
CA MET A 15 9.73 23.40 27.46
C MET A 15 8.65 22.32 27.42
N GLY A 16 7.48 22.69 26.98
CA GLY A 16 6.43 21.75 26.61
C GLY A 16 6.94 20.89 25.44
N SER A 17 7.33 19.65 25.73
CA SER A 17 7.53 18.62 24.72
C SER A 17 6.17 18.42 24.04
N MET A 18 5.97 18.98 22.84
CA MET A 18 4.92 18.52 21.96
C MET A 18 5.25 17.08 21.58
N ALA A 19 4.66 16.15 22.31
CA ALA A 19 4.57 14.77 21.87
C ALA A 19 3.76 14.82 20.56
N MET A 20 4.46 14.70 19.44
CA MET A 20 3.83 14.32 18.17
C MET A 20 3.21 12.96 18.45
N ALA A 21 1.89 12.93 18.67
CA ALA A 21 1.13 11.71 18.58
C ALA A 21 1.34 11.21 17.15
N GLN A 22 2.19 10.19 16.98
CA GLN A 22 2.16 9.39 15.78
C GLN A 22 0.77 8.75 15.79
N ASP A 23 -0.09 9.22 14.88
CA ASP A 23 -1.31 8.51 14.54
C ASP A 23 -0.88 7.11 14.09
N ASN A 24 -0.87 6.17 15.04
CA ASN A 24 -0.90 4.76 14.74
C ASN A 24 -2.29 4.49 14.17
N ILE A 25 -2.46 4.81 12.89
CA ILE A 25 -3.66 4.44 12.16
C ILE A 25 -3.61 2.91 12.06
N ILE A 26 -4.29 2.27 13.00
CA ILE A 26 -4.60 0.84 12.92
C ILE A 26 -5.59 0.75 11.76
N ASP A 27 -5.19 0.08 10.69
CA ASP A 27 -6.01 -0.08 9.51
C ASP A 27 -7.30 -0.84 9.87
N GLU A 28 -8.43 -0.38 9.36
CA GLU A 28 -9.73 -0.94 9.68
C GLU A 28 -9.97 -2.21 8.86
N VAL A 29 -10.29 -3.32 9.54
CA VAL A 29 -10.72 -4.54 8.88
C VAL A 29 -12.18 -4.37 8.43
N ILE A 30 -12.42 -4.37 7.11
CA ILE A 30 -13.75 -4.26 6.53
C ILE A 30 -14.40 -5.63 6.41
N TRP A 31 -13.70 -6.63 5.88
CA TRP A 31 -14.16 -8.00 5.72
C TRP A 31 -13.07 -8.99 6.11
N ILE A 32 -13.50 -10.23 6.39
CA ILE A 32 -12.61 -11.39 6.60
C ILE A 32 -13.06 -12.49 5.65
N VAL A 33 -12.13 -13.04 4.88
CA VAL A 33 -12.33 -14.12 3.93
C VAL A 33 -11.41 -15.28 4.31
N GLY A 34 -11.97 -16.29 4.99
CA GLY A 34 -11.15 -17.33 5.61
C GLY A 34 -10.26 -16.76 6.72
N GLU A 35 -8.94 -16.84 6.53
CA GLU A 35 -7.94 -16.26 7.45
C GLU A 35 -7.41 -14.90 6.95
N GLU A 36 -7.84 -14.45 5.78
CA GLU A 36 -7.42 -13.21 5.14
C GLU A 36 -8.33 -12.04 5.48
N ALA A 37 -7.77 -10.95 5.96
CA ALA A 37 -8.50 -9.70 6.15
C ALA A 37 -8.51 -8.86 4.88
N ILE A 38 -9.60 -8.13 4.65
CA ILE A 38 -9.67 -7.03 3.68
C ILE A 38 -9.67 -5.74 4.48
N LEU A 39 -8.66 -4.93 4.24
CA LEU A 39 -8.41 -3.70 4.96
C LEU A 39 -9.03 -2.50 4.23
N ARG A 40 -9.38 -1.48 4.99
CA ARG A 40 -9.88 -0.23 4.42
C ARG A 40 -8.88 0.42 3.47
N SER A 41 -7.58 0.35 3.79
CA SER A 41 -6.52 0.85 2.93
C SER A 41 -6.50 0.15 1.56
N GLU A 42 -6.71 -1.16 1.51
CA GLU A 42 -6.79 -1.92 0.25
C GLU A 42 -7.96 -1.42 -0.61
N VAL A 43 -9.12 -1.17 0.02
CA VAL A 43 -10.32 -0.66 -0.69
C VAL A 43 -10.07 0.75 -1.22
N GLU A 44 -9.45 1.63 -0.44
CA GLU A 44 -9.11 2.99 -0.88
C GLU A 44 -8.09 2.98 -2.02
N GLU A 45 -7.10 2.11 -1.95
CA GLU A 45 -6.08 1.97 -2.99
C GLU A 45 -6.70 1.54 -4.33
N GLU A 46 -7.58 0.55 -4.32
CA GLU A 46 -8.31 0.11 -5.51
C GLU A 46 -9.26 1.20 -6.05
N ARG A 47 -9.94 1.91 -5.16
CA ARG A 47 -10.81 3.03 -5.54
C ARG A 47 -10.03 4.15 -6.24
N LEU A 48 -8.89 4.53 -5.67
CA LEU A 48 -8.02 5.55 -6.24
C LEU A 48 -7.41 5.10 -7.57
N ARG A 49 -7.02 3.83 -7.67
CA ARG A 49 -6.52 3.24 -8.91
C ARG A 49 -7.58 3.31 -10.02
N ALA A 50 -8.80 2.85 -9.74
CA ALA A 50 -9.90 2.90 -10.70
C ALA A 50 -10.20 4.34 -11.15
N GLN A 51 -10.16 5.29 -10.24
CA GLN A 51 -10.33 6.71 -10.55
C GLN A 51 -9.21 7.24 -11.45
N TYR A 52 -7.95 6.88 -11.15
CA TYR A 52 -6.79 7.32 -11.92
C TYR A 52 -6.76 6.72 -13.34
N GLU A 53 -7.17 5.45 -13.46
CA GLU A 53 -7.24 4.73 -14.74
C GLU A 53 -8.50 5.09 -15.56
N GLY A 54 -9.39 5.92 -15.00
CA GLY A 54 -10.64 6.31 -15.64
C GLY A 54 -11.63 5.16 -15.78
N MET A 55 -11.53 4.12 -14.95
CA MET A 55 -12.44 2.98 -14.91
C MET A 55 -13.61 3.27 -13.96
N PRO A 56 -14.85 3.38 -14.47
CA PRO A 56 -15.99 3.64 -13.59
C PRO A 56 -16.33 2.41 -12.76
N ILE A 57 -16.51 2.62 -11.45
CA ILE A 57 -17.02 1.59 -10.54
C ILE A 57 -18.55 1.67 -10.57
N ALA A 58 -19.19 0.58 -10.99
CA ALA A 58 -20.65 0.50 -11.05
C ALA A 58 -21.23 0.21 -9.66
N GLY A 59 -21.64 1.26 -8.94
CA GLY A 59 -22.22 1.15 -7.60
C GLY A 59 -21.39 1.86 -6.53
N ASP A 60 -21.69 1.54 -5.27
CA ASP A 60 -20.92 2.06 -4.14
C ASP A 60 -19.55 1.37 -4.08
N PRO A 61 -18.43 2.12 -4.22
CA PRO A 61 -17.09 1.56 -4.16
C PRO A 61 -16.82 0.74 -2.88
N TYR A 62 -17.39 1.14 -1.75
CA TYR A 62 -17.20 0.45 -0.47
C TYR A 62 -18.02 -0.83 -0.32
N CYS A 63 -18.89 -1.13 -1.27
CA CYS A 63 -19.56 -2.42 -1.40
C CYS A 63 -18.91 -3.27 -2.50
N VAL A 64 -18.69 -2.68 -3.67
CA VAL A 64 -18.21 -3.38 -4.87
C VAL A 64 -16.75 -3.82 -4.74
N ILE A 65 -15.87 -2.94 -4.26
CA ILE A 65 -14.44 -3.25 -4.16
C ILE A 65 -14.16 -4.36 -3.13
N PRO A 66 -14.72 -4.33 -1.90
CA PRO A 66 -14.53 -5.43 -0.95
C PRO A 66 -15.00 -6.78 -1.49
N GLU A 67 -16.12 -6.82 -2.23
CA GLU A 67 -16.60 -8.04 -2.88
C GLU A 67 -15.60 -8.57 -3.93
N GLN A 68 -15.07 -7.68 -4.77
CA GLN A 68 -14.06 -8.05 -5.76
C GLN A 68 -12.77 -8.57 -5.12
N LEU A 69 -12.30 -7.91 -4.06
CA LEU A 69 -11.12 -8.34 -3.30
C LEU A 69 -11.37 -9.71 -2.63
N ALA A 70 -12.56 -9.93 -2.08
CA ALA A 70 -12.93 -11.21 -1.49
C ALA A 70 -12.89 -12.35 -2.54
N ILE A 71 -13.44 -12.12 -3.73
CA ILE A 71 -13.40 -13.08 -4.84
C ILE A 71 -11.95 -13.39 -5.24
N GLN A 72 -11.09 -12.38 -5.35
CA GLN A 72 -9.68 -12.58 -5.67
C GLN A 72 -8.96 -13.42 -4.59
N LYS A 73 -9.19 -13.12 -3.31
CA LYS A 73 -8.60 -13.89 -2.20
C LYS A 73 -9.09 -15.36 -2.22
N LEU A 74 -10.35 -15.61 -2.55
CA LEU A 74 -10.90 -16.96 -2.70
C LEU A 74 -10.24 -17.72 -3.86
N PHE A 75 -10.01 -17.09 -5.02
CA PHE A 75 -9.29 -17.70 -6.13
C PHE A 75 -7.84 -18.05 -5.76
N LEU A 76 -7.14 -17.14 -5.08
CA LEU A 76 -5.77 -17.39 -4.64
C LEU A 76 -5.70 -18.54 -3.63
N HIS A 77 -6.62 -18.59 -2.67
CA HIS A 77 -6.71 -19.68 -1.71
C HIS A 77 -6.99 -21.02 -2.40
N GLN A 78 -7.94 -21.05 -3.33
CA GLN A 78 -8.24 -22.28 -4.09
C GLN A 78 -7.05 -22.71 -4.94
N ALA A 79 -6.34 -21.77 -5.58
CA ALA A 79 -5.14 -22.05 -6.35
C ALA A 79 -4.04 -22.70 -5.49
N GLU A 80 -3.88 -22.24 -4.25
CA GLU A 80 -2.95 -22.84 -3.29
C GLU A 80 -3.33 -24.30 -2.98
N LEU A 81 -4.62 -24.57 -2.72
CA LEU A 81 -5.12 -25.93 -2.49
C LEU A 81 -4.91 -26.84 -3.69
N ASP A 82 -5.07 -26.31 -4.89
CA ASP A 82 -4.91 -27.04 -6.15
C ASP A 82 -3.45 -27.07 -6.65
N SER A 83 -2.51 -26.48 -5.89
CA SER A 83 -1.09 -26.35 -6.24
C SER A 83 -0.87 -25.69 -7.60
N ILE A 84 -1.68 -24.68 -7.92
CA ILE A 84 -1.54 -23.87 -9.12
C ILE A 84 -0.56 -22.74 -8.85
N GLU A 85 0.51 -22.71 -9.64
CA GLU A 85 1.57 -21.71 -9.52
C GLU A 85 1.72 -20.91 -10.80
N ALA A 86 2.11 -19.64 -10.67
CA ALA A 86 2.48 -18.85 -11.83
C ALA A 86 3.90 -19.20 -12.32
N ASN A 87 4.12 -19.07 -13.62
CA ASN A 87 5.46 -19.23 -14.17
C ASN A 87 6.34 -18.02 -13.80
N GLU A 88 7.34 -18.22 -12.92
CA GLU A 88 8.19 -17.15 -12.38
C GLU A 88 8.98 -16.39 -13.46
N LEU A 89 9.38 -17.04 -14.56
CA LEU A 89 10.03 -16.36 -15.67
C LEU A 89 9.08 -15.38 -16.37
N SER A 90 7.82 -15.79 -16.53
CA SER A 90 6.78 -14.93 -17.10
C SER A 90 6.44 -13.78 -16.18
N VAL A 91 6.35 -14.02 -14.86
CA VAL A 91 6.15 -12.97 -13.84
C VAL A 91 7.28 -11.96 -13.91
N SER A 92 8.53 -12.41 -13.85
CA SER A 92 9.71 -11.54 -13.90
C SER A 92 9.74 -10.70 -15.18
N SER A 93 9.47 -11.31 -16.33
CA SER A 93 9.44 -10.62 -17.62
C SER A 93 8.36 -9.51 -17.67
N GLN A 94 7.16 -9.78 -17.14
CA GLN A 94 6.10 -8.77 -17.08
C GLN A 94 6.47 -7.62 -16.12
N VAL A 95 7.09 -7.94 -14.99
CA VAL A 95 7.56 -6.93 -14.04
C VAL A 95 8.63 -6.05 -14.66
N ASP A 96 9.61 -6.65 -15.39
CA ASP A 96 10.64 -5.88 -16.09
C ASP A 96 10.05 -4.92 -17.12
N MET A 97 9.06 -5.35 -17.87
CA MET A 97 8.34 -4.48 -18.81
C MET A 97 7.62 -3.33 -18.11
N ARG A 98 6.92 -3.60 -16.99
CA ARG A 98 6.24 -2.56 -16.21
C ARG A 98 7.22 -1.57 -15.59
N MET A 99 8.32 -2.06 -14.99
CA MET A 99 9.38 -1.21 -14.43
C MET A 99 9.97 -0.27 -15.48
N ASN A 100 10.33 -0.82 -16.66
CA ASN A 100 10.87 -0.03 -17.77
C ASN A 100 9.85 1.01 -18.28
N TYR A 101 8.58 0.65 -18.32
CA TYR A 101 7.51 1.58 -18.68
C TYR A 101 7.42 2.74 -17.69
N TYR A 102 7.39 2.48 -16.37
CA TYR A 102 7.36 3.55 -15.37
C TYR A 102 8.60 4.44 -15.43
N ILE A 103 9.79 3.85 -15.57
CA ILE A 103 11.03 4.62 -15.72
C ILE A 103 10.96 5.53 -16.95
N SER A 104 10.43 5.03 -18.07
CA SER A 104 10.28 5.82 -19.29
C SER A 104 9.27 6.97 -19.16
N GLN A 105 8.19 6.77 -18.43
CA GLN A 105 7.16 7.80 -18.21
C GLN A 105 7.62 8.86 -17.20
N ILE A 106 8.28 8.44 -16.13
CA ILE A 106 8.72 9.33 -15.03
C ILE A 106 10.08 10.01 -15.40
N GLY A 107 10.88 9.35 -16.23
CA GLY A 107 12.10 9.89 -16.82
C GLY A 107 13.40 9.28 -16.28
N SER A 108 13.44 8.75 -15.05
CA SER A 108 14.60 8.02 -14.52
C SER A 108 14.21 7.09 -13.37
N LYS A 109 15.12 6.17 -13.03
CA LYS A 109 14.98 5.27 -11.90
C LYS A 109 14.89 6.04 -10.58
N GLU A 110 15.75 7.04 -10.40
CA GLU A 110 15.81 7.86 -9.19
C GLU A 110 14.51 8.64 -8.98
N LYS A 111 13.96 9.20 -10.05
CA LYS A 111 12.66 9.90 -10.00
C LYS A 111 11.51 8.95 -9.70
N MET A 112 11.56 7.72 -10.19
CA MET A 112 10.57 6.69 -9.87
C MET A 112 10.65 6.33 -8.38
N GLU A 113 11.85 6.13 -7.82
CA GLU A 113 12.06 5.86 -6.39
C GLU A 113 11.57 7.02 -5.51
N GLU A 114 11.82 8.25 -5.93
CA GLU A 114 11.33 9.45 -5.24
C GLU A 114 9.78 9.55 -5.29
N TYR A 115 9.20 9.28 -6.46
CA TYR A 115 7.75 9.34 -6.65
C TYR A 115 7.00 8.31 -5.78
N PHE A 116 7.48 7.06 -5.78
CA PHE A 116 6.88 5.99 -4.99
C PHE A 116 7.37 5.98 -3.54
N ARG A 117 8.39 6.76 -3.18
CA ARG A 117 9.05 6.77 -1.86
C ARG A 117 9.54 5.38 -1.44
N LYS A 118 10.01 4.60 -2.39
CA LYS A 118 10.47 3.23 -2.25
C LYS A 118 11.68 3.01 -3.14
N THR A 119 12.56 2.09 -2.75
CA THR A 119 13.64 1.66 -3.62
C THR A 119 13.11 0.87 -4.82
N SER A 120 13.85 0.83 -5.92
CA SER A 120 13.48 0.01 -7.08
C SER A 120 13.33 -1.46 -6.75
N SER A 121 14.06 -1.96 -5.75
CA SER A 121 13.94 -3.34 -5.28
C SER A 121 12.59 -3.58 -4.59
N GLU A 122 12.18 -2.68 -3.71
CA GLU A 122 10.87 -2.77 -3.04
C GLU A 122 9.71 -2.65 -4.03
N ILE A 123 9.79 -1.70 -4.99
CA ILE A 123 8.79 -1.55 -6.04
C ILE A 123 8.70 -2.84 -6.88
N ARG A 124 9.86 -3.41 -7.24
CA ARG A 124 9.92 -4.66 -7.98
C ARG A 124 9.28 -5.82 -7.23
N GLU A 125 9.56 -5.99 -5.96
CA GLU A 125 9.04 -7.06 -5.12
C GLU A 125 7.51 -6.98 -4.98
N GLU A 126 6.96 -5.79 -4.76
CA GLU A 126 5.51 -5.55 -4.74
C GLU A 126 4.88 -5.89 -6.09
N MET A 127 5.51 -5.47 -7.20
CA MET A 127 5.04 -5.82 -8.55
C MET A 127 5.11 -7.33 -8.82
N MET A 128 6.16 -8.01 -8.35
CA MET A 128 6.28 -9.47 -8.49
C MET A 128 5.10 -10.18 -7.83
N THR A 129 4.74 -9.79 -6.62
CA THR A 129 3.59 -10.34 -5.89
C THR A 129 2.29 -10.06 -6.63
N SER A 130 2.05 -8.81 -7.04
CA SER A 130 0.83 -8.41 -7.76
C SER A 130 0.68 -9.15 -9.10
N VAL A 131 1.74 -9.22 -9.90
CA VAL A 131 1.70 -9.91 -11.21
C VAL A 131 1.51 -11.41 -11.03
N ARG A 132 2.19 -12.03 -10.07
CA ARG A 132 2.01 -13.45 -9.74
C ARG A 132 0.56 -13.75 -9.41
N ASN A 133 -0.04 -13.00 -8.49
CA ASN A 133 -1.43 -13.19 -8.09
C ASN A 133 -2.39 -13.01 -9.27
N GLN A 134 -2.16 -11.99 -10.10
CA GLN A 134 -2.97 -11.75 -11.31
C GLN A 134 -2.89 -12.94 -12.28
N MET A 135 -1.71 -13.49 -12.50
CA MET A 135 -1.53 -14.65 -13.40
C MET A 135 -2.20 -15.91 -12.84
N ILE A 136 -2.12 -16.15 -11.53
CA ILE A 136 -2.79 -17.29 -10.87
C ILE A 136 -4.31 -17.14 -11.02
N ILE A 137 -4.87 -15.96 -10.72
CA ILE A 137 -6.32 -15.70 -10.84
C ILE A 137 -6.78 -15.91 -12.30
N GLN A 138 -6.00 -15.47 -13.28
CA GLN A 138 -6.33 -15.70 -14.69
C GLN A 138 -6.34 -17.18 -15.06
N GLN A 139 -5.41 -17.98 -14.52
CA GLN A 139 -5.41 -19.43 -14.73
C GLN A 139 -6.61 -20.11 -14.08
N MET A 140 -7.10 -19.59 -12.95
CA MET A 140 -8.27 -20.12 -12.26
C MET A 140 -9.59 -19.79 -12.96
N GLN A 141 -9.63 -18.75 -13.78
CA GLN A 141 -10.82 -18.28 -14.49
C GLN A 141 -10.94 -18.84 -15.91
N GLY A 142 -9.87 -19.42 -16.47
CA GLY A 142 -9.79 -19.96 -17.85
C GLY A 142 -10.15 -21.41 -17.93
#